data_536fc26ee02acffbd4e1c383f3cce17d
#
_entry.id   536fc26ee02acffbd4e1c383f3cce17d
#
_cell.length_a   1.000
_cell.length_b   1.000
_cell.length_c   1.000
_cell.angle_alpha   90.00
_cell.angle_beta   90.00
_cell.angle_gamma   90.00
#
_symmetry.space_group_name_H-M   'P 1'
#
loop_
_entity.id
_entity.type
_entity.pdbx_description
1 polymer ?
#
loop_
_entity_poly.entity_id
_entity_poly.type
_entity_poly.pdbx_seq_one_letter_code
_entity_poly.pdbx_strand_id
1 'polypeptide(L)'
;MKDYLNYENAVCVVTGAASGIGKATAEILTDLGAVVYTLDVRDCGVPGIRRHLAADLSRKESIDEAFSQLPDKIDKFFGVAGVFGFGLDLVTAFTINFIANKYMTEQYVIPRLTEGEYGAIAYLASVGGSRWAAHLDEYKELVEAEGWEEMTAAIKARPVEGKPGSAAYELSKRALNYYMKLRAPSLAAKGNRMNTVAPHYTETPMLESIIANAASGGGKMSFDSKGAFERLGKPEDAAKAIVFLNSDMATYISGHILYEEGGMQAMIETGRMKMAMDRPTW
;
A
#
# COMPACT_ATOMS: atom_id res chain seq x y z
N MET A 1 30.32 -1.32 -11.70
CA MET A 1 29.78 -0.28 -10.78
C MET A 1 29.05 -1.03 -9.66
N LYS A 2 29.17 -0.60 -8.41
CA LYS A 2 28.45 -1.29 -7.31
C LYS A 2 26.94 -1.00 -7.48
N ASP A 3 26.13 -2.06 -7.58
CA ASP A 3 24.67 -1.92 -7.56
C ASP A 3 24.19 -1.69 -6.13
N TYR A 4 23.70 -0.48 -5.87
CA TYR A 4 23.16 -0.11 -4.56
C TYR A 4 21.67 -0.44 -4.42
N LEU A 5 20.95 -0.73 -5.49
CA LEU A 5 19.55 -1.13 -5.44
C LEU A 5 19.42 -2.60 -5.05
N ASN A 6 20.32 -3.44 -5.53
CA ASN A 6 20.43 -4.87 -5.23
C ASN A 6 19.13 -5.66 -5.51
N TYR A 7 18.60 -5.50 -6.74
CA TYR A 7 17.42 -6.23 -7.20
C TYR A 7 17.73 -7.42 -8.11
N GLU A 8 18.93 -7.48 -8.67
CA GLU A 8 19.32 -8.57 -9.56
C GLU A 8 19.10 -9.93 -8.88
N ASN A 9 18.27 -10.79 -9.49
CA ASN A 9 17.84 -12.09 -8.97
C ASN A 9 17.08 -12.08 -7.63
N ALA A 10 16.76 -10.92 -7.04
CA ALA A 10 15.95 -10.84 -5.83
C ALA A 10 14.52 -11.32 -6.09
N VAL A 11 14.00 -12.18 -5.21
CA VAL A 11 12.61 -12.67 -5.29
C VAL A 11 11.67 -11.57 -4.76
N CYS A 12 10.94 -10.97 -5.67
CA CYS A 12 10.01 -9.87 -5.40
C CYS A 12 8.56 -10.33 -5.61
N VAL A 13 7.69 -10.03 -4.65
CA VAL A 13 6.24 -10.28 -4.75
C VAL A 13 5.50 -8.95 -4.76
N VAL A 14 4.67 -8.70 -5.79
CA VAL A 14 3.92 -7.45 -5.98
C VAL A 14 2.44 -7.76 -6.03
N THR A 15 1.64 -7.17 -5.14
CA THR A 15 0.18 -7.24 -5.20
C THR A 15 -0.40 -6.04 -5.96
N GLY A 16 -1.57 -6.23 -6.63
CA GLY A 16 -2.21 -5.13 -7.36
C GLY A 16 -1.51 -4.75 -8.67
N ALA A 17 -0.83 -5.72 -9.29
CA ALA A 17 0.04 -5.47 -10.44
C ALA A 17 -0.67 -5.33 -11.79
N ALA A 18 -2.01 -5.53 -11.86
CA ALA A 18 -2.73 -5.43 -13.13
C ALA A 18 -2.87 -4.00 -13.67
N SER A 19 -2.66 -2.97 -12.85
CA SER A 19 -2.78 -1.57 -13.29
C SER A 19 -2.06 -0.59 -12.36
N GLY A 20 -1.97 0.67 -12.81
CA GLY A 20 -1.50 1.80 -11.99
C GLY A 20 -0.14 1.57 -11.34
N ILE A 21 -0.01 1.92 -10.07
CA ILE A 21 1.27 1.90 -9.33
C ILE A 21 1.83 0.48 -9.21
N GLY A 22 0.97 -0.54 -9.00
CA GLY A 22 1.43 -1.93 -8.91
C GLY A 22 2.03 -2.45 -10.22
N LYS A 23 1.42 -2.10 -11.36
CA LYS A 23 1.96 -2.43 -12.67
C LYS A 23 3.31 -1.75 -12.91
N ALA A 24 3.40 -0.44 -12.68
CA ALA A 24 4.65 0.30 -12.80
C ALA A 24 5.75 -0.23 -11.84
N THR A 25 5.37 -0.69 -10.63
CA THR A 25 6.30 -1.33 -9.70
C THR A 25 6.85 -2.64 -10.28
N ALA A 26 5.98 -3.49 -10.85
CA ALA A 26 6.41 -4.75 -11.45
C ALA A 26 7.30 -4.54 -12.67
N GLU A 27 7.00 -3.54 -13.51
CA GLU A 27 7.82 -3.15 -14.67
C GLU A 27 9.23 -2.71 -14.24
N ILE A 28 9.34 -1.79 -13.28
CA ILE A 28 10.64 -1.32 -12.76
C ILE A 28 11.44 -2.47 -12.16
N LEU A 29 10.82 -3.36 -11.39
CA LEU A 29 11.52 -4.50 -10.79
C LEU A 29 12.04 -5.48 -11.84
N THR A 30 11.26 -5.71 -12.89
CA THR A 30 11.67 -6.56 -14.01
C THR A 30 12.87 -5.95 -14.76
N ASP A 31 12.83 -4.65 -15.01
CA ASP A 31 13.95 -3.91 -15.63
C ASP A 31 15.22 -3.94 -14.76
N LEU A 32 15.08 -4.04 -13.45
CA LEU A 32 16.18 -4.18 -12.49
C LEU A 32 16.68 -5.62 -12.31
N GLY A 33 16.17 -6.58 -13.11
CA GLY A 33 16.62 -7.97 -13.08
C GLY A 33 16.06 -8.81 -11.91
N ALA A 34 15.02 -8.34 -11.23
CA ALA A 34 14.37 -9.09 -10.15
C ALA A 34 13.57 -10.30 -10.67
N VAL A 35 13.43 -11.33 -9.86
CA VAL A 35 12.52 -12.45 -10.09
C VAL A 35 11.14 -12.07 -9.56
N VAL A 36 10.30 -11.53 -10.43
CA VAL A 36 9.03 -10.89 -10.06
C VAL A 36 7.86 -11.88 -10.11
N TYR A 37 7.15 -12.03 -8.99
CA TYR A 37 5.85 -12.68 -8.91
C TYR A 37 4.77 -11.61 -8.68
N THR A 38 3.65 -11.73 -9.38
CA THR A 38 2.55 -10.75 -9.25
C THR A 38 1.28 -11.43 -8.78
N LEU A 39 0.52 -10.75 -7.90
CA LEU A 39 -0.78 -11.16 -7.40
C LEU A 39 -1.83 -10.11 -7.75
N ASP A 40 -2.84 -10.49 -8.52
CA ASP A 40 -4.00 -9.64 -8.85
C ASP A 40 -5.14 -10.54 -9.34
N VAL A 41 -6.36 -10.05 -9.36
CA VAL A 41 -7.51 -10.75 -9.95
C VAL A 41 -7.42 -10.84 -11.48
N ARG A 42 -6.63 -9.97 -12.12
CA ARG A 42 -6.39 -9.93 -13.57
C ARG A 42 -4.90 -10.05 -13.86
N ASP A 43 -4.58 -10.65 -14.99
CA ASP A 43 -3.19 -10.68 -15.47
C ASP A 43 -2.66 -9.26 -15.67
N CYS A 44 -1.43 -9.02 -15.21
CA CYS A 44 -0.78 -7.73 -15.30
C CYS A 44 -0.23 -7.41 -16.71
N GLY A 45 0.00 -8.41 -17.54
CA GLY A 45 0.57 -8.26 -18.87
C GLY A 45 1.98 -7.63 -18.91
N VAL A 46 2.72 -7.67 -17.80
CA VAL A 46 4.09 -7.13 -17.71
C VAL A 46 5.05 -8.18 -18.27
N PRO A 47 5.84 -7.86 -19.31
CA PRO A 47 6.84 -8.79 -19.85
C PRO A 47 7.94 -9.09 -18.84
N GLY A 48 8.45 -10.31 -18.86
CA GLY A 48 9.61 -10.70 -18.05
C GLY A 48 9.31 -11.09 -16.61
N ILE A 49 8.08 -10.95 -16.13
CA ILE A 49 7.71 -11.49 -14.79
C ILE A 49 7.90 -13.02 -14.76
N ARG A 50 8.26 -13.53 -13.61
CA ARG A 50 8.42 -14.98 -13.41
C ARG A 50 7.07 -15.69 -13.47
N ARG A 51 6.05 -15.14 -12.83
CA ARG A 51 4.70 -15.72 -12.82
C ARG A 51 3.67 -14.70 -12.31
N HIS A 52 2.51 -14.71 -12.94
CA HIS A 52 1.30 -14.09 -12.41
C HIS A 52 0.48 -15.16 -11.65
N LEU A 53 -0.04 -14.80 -10.48
CA LEU A 53 -0.92 -15.63 -9.66
C LEU A 53 -2.25 -14.88 -9.48
N ALA A 54 -3.33 -15.47 -9.99
CA ALA A 54 -4.66 -14.92 -9.80
C ALA A 54 -5.02 -14.96 -8.30
N ALA A 55 -5.31 -13.81 -7.71
CA ALA A 55 -5.61 -13.69 -6.29
C ALA A 55 -6.67 -12.62 -6.02
N ASP A 56 -7.79 -13.05 -5.45
CA ASP A 56 -8.81 -12.16 -4.90
C ASP A 56 -8.50 -11.91 -3.42
N LEU A 57 -8.01 -10.73 -3.11
CA LEU A 57 -7.61 -10.34 -1.76
C LEU A 57 -8.78 -10.14 -0.79
N SER A 58 -10.02 -10.20 -1.26
CA SER A 58 -11.20 -10.26 -0.38
C SER A 58 -11.44 -11.65 0.23
N ARG A 59 -10.73 -12.68 -0.27
CA ARG A 59 -10.94 -14.09 0.07
C ARG A 59 -9.65 -14.73 0.56
N LYS A 60 -9.72 -15.24 1.79
CA LYS A 60 -8.59 -15.92 2.45
C LYS A 60 -8.04 -17.07 1.62
N GLU A 61 -8.93 -17.96 1.16
CA GLU A 61 -8.58 -19.18 0.41
C GLU A 61 -7.85 -18.84 -0.91
N SER A 62 -8.24 -17.73 -1.55
CA SER A 62 -7.58 -17.26 -2.77
C SER A 62 -6.14 -16.78 -2.51
N ILE A 63 -5.92 -16.13 -1.37
CA ILE A 63 -4.58 -15.75 -0.90
C ILE A 63 -3.75 -17.00 -0.59
N ASP A 64 -4.30 -17.94 0.16
CA ASP A 64 -3.63 -19.19 0.54
C ASP A 64 -3.20 -19.98 -0.70
N GLU A 65 -4.08 -20.10 -1.69
CA GLU A 65 -3.79 -20.76 -2.96
C GLU A 65 -2.67 -20.07 -3.74
N ALA A 66 -2.71 -18.74 -3.82
CA ALA A 66 -1.66 -17.97 -4.50
C ALA A 66 -0.30 -18.15 -3.81
N PHE A 67 -0.26 -18.04 -2.47
CA PHE A 67 0.98 -18.18 -1.71
C PHE A 67 1.54 -19.60 -1.69
N SER A 68 0.71 -20.62 -1.87
CA SER A 68 1.18 -22.01 -2.01
C SER A 68 2.03 -22.24 -3.27
N GLN A 69 1.94 -21.34 -4.24
CA GLN A 69 2.65 -21.41 -5.52
C GLN A 69 3.88 -20.49 -5.57
N LEU A 70 4.16 -19.74 -4.50
CA LEU A 70 5.34 -18.90 -4.36
C LEU A 70 6.52 -19.70 -3.79
N PRO A 71 7.76 -19.28 -4.06
CA PRO A 71 8.94 -19.93 -3.47
C PRO A 71 9.00 -19.77 -1.95
N ASP A 72 9.78 -20.63 -1.30
CA ASP A 72 9.99 -20.61 0.16
C ASP A 72 10.75 -19.37 0.63
N LYS A 73 11.52 -18.73 -0.24
CA LYS A 73 12.21 -17.47 0.04
C LYS A 73 11.55 -16.32 -0.69
N ILE A 74 11.32 -15.24 0.04
CA ILE A 74 10.90 -13.94 -0.49
C ILE A 74 11.90 -12.90 0.02
N ASP A 75 12.52 -12.14 -0.88
CA ASP A 75 13.46 -11.08 -0.50
C ASP A 75 12.75 -9.75 -0.27
N LYS A 76 11.78 -9.41 -1.14
CA LYS A 76 11.07 -8.12 -1.10
C LYS A 76 9.57 -8.31 -1.35
N PHE A 77 8.74 -7.72 -0.50
CA PHE A 77 7.29 -7.72 -0.65
C PHE A 77 6.75 -6.31 -0.88
N PHE A 78 5.89 -6.17 -1.87
CA PHE A 78 5.26 -4.91 -2.27
C PHE A 78 3.74 -5.05 -2.16
N GLY A 79 3.18 -4.59 -1.05
CA GLY A 79 1.74 -4.59 -0.80
C GLY A 79 1.08 -3.36 -1.43
N VAL A 80 0.87 -3.40 -2.76
CA VAL A 80 0.37 -2.25 -3.54
C VAL A 80 -1.13 -2.31 -3.79
N ALA A 81 -1.71 -3.50 -3.78
CA ALA A 81 -3.14 -3.69 -4.02
C ALA A 81 -4.01 -2.81 -3.11
N GLY A 82 -5.06 -2.25 -3.69
CA GLY A 82 -6.05 -1.49 -2.94
C GLY A 82 -7.20 -1.03 -3.81
N VAL A 83 -8.32 -0.74 -3.16
CA VAL A 83 -9.55 -0.24 -3.77
C VAL A 83 -10.05 0.99 -3.02
N PHE A 84 -10.66 1.96 -3.72
CA PHE A 84 -11.28 3.11 -3.04
C PHE A 84 -12.59 2.72 -2.33
N GLY A 85 -13.23 1.65 -2.78
CA GLY A 85 -14.42 1.06 -2.16
C GLY A 85 -15.75 1.50 -2.79
N PHE A 86 -15.75 2.16 -3.94
CA PHE A 86 -17.01 2.42 -4.67
C PHE A 86 -17.69 1.11 -5.08
N GLY A 87 -18.97 0.97 -4.72
CA GLY A 87 -19.74 -0.23 -5.00
C GLY A 87 -19.40 -1.43 -4.11
N LEU A 88 -18.49 -1.27 -3.14
CA LEU A 88 -18.15 -2.27 -2.14
C LEU A 88 -18.69 -1.87 -0.77
N ASP A 89 -19.01 -2.86 0.06
CA ASP A 89 -19.27 -2.63 1.47
C ASP A 89 -17.96 -2.32 2.24
N LEU A 90 -18.11 -1.78 3.46
CA LEU A 90 -16.99 -1.41 4.32
C LEU A 90 -16.07 -2.60 4.59
N VAL A 91 -16.64 -3.77 4.87
CA VAL A 91 -15.87 -4.97 5.25
C VAL A 91 -15.00 -5.42 4.09
N THR A 92 -15.59 -5.53 2.90
CA THR A 92 -14.88 -5.94 1.68
C THR A 92 -13.74 -4.98 1.34
N ALA A 93 -14.01 -3.66 1.34
CA ALA A 93 -12.98 -2.66 1.04
C ALA A 93 -11.86 -2.65 2.09
N PHE A 94 -12.19 -2.74 3.37
CA PHE A 94 -11.21 -2.82 4.46
C PHE A 94 -10.40 -4.12 4.40
N THR A 95 -11.06 -5.24 4.04
CA THR A 95 -10.39 -6.54 3.89
C THR A 95 -9.32 -6.47 2.81
N ILE A 96 -9.65 -5.99 1.62
CA ILE A 96 -8.69 -5.86 0.51
C ILE A 96 -7.52 -4.93 0.91
N ASN A 97 -7.83 -3.77 1.50
CA ASN A 97 -6.83 -2.74 1.74
C ASN A 97 -5.95 -3.02 2.97
N PHE A 98 -6.46 -3.69 4.00
CA PHE A 98 -5.76 -3.88 5.26
C PHE A 98 -5.64 -5.35 5.68
N ILE A 99 -6.76 -6.08 5.87
CA ILE A 99 -6.73 -7.43 6.44
C ILE A 99 -5.86 -8.36 5.59
N ALA A 100 -6.04 -8.32 4.26
CA ALA A 100 -5.26 -9.12 3.33
C ALA A 100 -3.76 -8.81 3.43
N ASN A 101 -3.38 -7.53 3.49
CA ASN A 101 -1.97 -7.14 3.63
C ASN A 101 -1.36 -7.66 4.94
N LYS A 102 -2.05 -7.49 6.07
CA LYS A 102 -1.59 -8.02 7.35
C LYS A 102 -1.53 -9.54 7.32
N TYR A 103 -2.57 -10.21 6.83
CA TYR A 103 -2.63 -11.66 6.75
C TYR A 103 -1.50 -12.24 5.90
N MET A 104 -1.32 -11.76 4.67
CA MET A 104 -0.21 -12.17 3.79
C MET A 104 1.13 -12.00 4.48
N THR A 105 1.31 -10.87 5.16
CA THR A 105 2.58 -10.53 5.82
C THR A 105 2.89 -11.47 6.98
N GLU A 106 1.94 -11.68 7.89
CA GLU A 106 2.16 -12.49 9.09
C GLU A 106 2.25 -13.99 8.76
N GLN A 107 1.40 -14.47 7.87
CA GLN A 107 1.33 -15.91 7.59
C GLN A 107 2.38 -16.38 6.58
N TYR A 108 2.75 -15.51 5.63
CA TYR A 108 3.52 -15.99 4.49
C TYR A 108 4.81 -15.22 4.24
N VAL A 109 4.79 -13.88 4.35
CA VAL A 109 5.96 -13.07 3.98
C VAL A 109 7.02 -13.13 5.07
N ILE A 110 6.69 -12.78 6.31
CA ILE A 110 7.66 -12.77 7.43
C ILE A 110 8.33 -14.13 7.61
N PRO A 111 7.63 -15.29 7.58
CA PRO A 111 8.28 -16.60 7.68
C PRO A 111 9.25 -16.93 6.54
N ARG A 112 9.12 -16.25 5.39
CA ARG A 112 9.96 -16.44 4.19
C ARG A 112 11.08 -15.41 4.04
N LEU A 113 11.13 -14.38 4.90
CA LEU A 113 12.27 -13.45 4.95
C LEU A 113 13.43 -14.12 5.68
N THR A 114 14.61 -14.02 5.10
CA THR A 114 15.82 -14.51 5.77
C THR A 114 16.32 -13.48 6.80
N GLU A 115 16.63 -13.93 8.00
CA GLU A 115 17.17 -13.09 9.05
C GLU A 115 18.59 -12.61 8.67
N GLY A 116 18.83 -11.31 8.80
CA GLY A 116 20.13 -10.69 8.47
C GLY A 116 20.38 -10.42 6.99
N GLU A 117 19.48 -10.80 6.08
CA GLU A 117 19.65 -10.59 4.62
C GLU A 117 18.92 -9.35 4.09
N TYR A 118 18.54 -8.40 4.97
CA TYR A 118 17.88 -7.14 4.60
C TYR A 118 16.58 -7.32 3.80
N GLY A 119 15.82 -8.34 4.13
CA GLY A 119 14.48 -8.52 3.60
C GLY A 119 13.62 -7.26 3.83
N ALA A 120 12.78 -6.90 2.87
CA ALA A 120 12.04 -5.65 2.96
C ALA A 120 10.57 -5.79 2.56
N ILE A 121 9.72 -5.12 3.31
CA ILE A 121 8.29 -5.03 3.08
C ILE A 121 7.92 -3.55 2.90
N ALA A 122 7.23 -3.21 1.83
CA ALA A 122 6.68 -1.88 1.66
C ALA A 122 5.21 -1.94 1.24
N TYR A 123 4.40 -1.08 1.85
CA TYR A 123 2.99 -0.95 1.49
C TYR A 123 2.71 0.37 0.80
N LEU A 124 1.73 0.34 -0.09
CA LEU A 124 1.13 1.55 -0.63
C LEU A 124 0.00 2.01 0.29
N ALA A 125 0.31 2.99 1.15
CA ALA A 125 -0.68 3.69 1.96
C ALA A 125 -1.39 4.78 1.11
N SER A 126 -1.54 5.97 1.62
CA SER A 126 -2.09 7.16 0.95
C SER A 126 -1.92 8.36 1.87
N VAL A 127 -1.93 9.58 1.34
CA VAL A 127 -2.14 10.79 2.15
C VAL A 127 -3.45 10.74 2.94
N GLY A 128 -4.46 9.97 2.50
CA GLY A 128 -5.67 9.67 3.27
C GLY A 128 -5.41 8.88 4.56
N GLY A 129 -4.25 8.23 4.68
CA GLY A 129 -3.77 7.58 5.91
C GLY A 129 -2.93 8.48 6.82
N SER A 130 -2.77 9.76 6.47
CA SER A 130 -2.13 10.75 7.35
C SER A 130 -2.92 10.94 8.65
N ARG A 131 -2.28 11.54 9.67
CA ARG A 131 -2.90 11.72 10.99
C ARG A 131 -3.34 10.43 11.68
N TRP A 132 -2.77 9.29 11.26
CA TRP A 132 -3.07 7.98 11.86
C TRP A 132 -2.97 7.99 13.39
N ALA A 133 -1.98 8.68 13.98
CA ALA A 133 -1.79 8.74 15.42
C ALA A 133 -2.92 9.48 16.16
N ALA A 134 -3.56 10.46 15.52
CA ALA A 134 -4.67 11.22 16.10
C ALA A 134 -6.02 10.44 16.08
N HIS A 135 -6.06 9.30 15.40
CA HIS A 135 -7.27 8.50 15.20
C HIS A 135 -7.10 7.05 15.67
N LEU A 136 -6.13 6.78 16.55
CA LEU A 136 -5.82 5.42 17.02
C LEU A 136 -7.01 4.67 17.57
N ASP A 137 -7.87 5.36 18.34
CA ASP A 137 -9.07 4.76 18.95
C ASP A 137 -10.07 4.21 17.91
N GLU A 138 -9.98 4.70 16.66
CA GLU A 138 -10.87 4.24 15.60
C GLU A 138 -10.49 2.87 15.03
N TYR A 139 -9.24 2.42 15.14
CA TYR A 139 -8.76 1.22 14.45
C TYR A 139 -7.70 0.40 15.21
N LYS A 140 -7.30 0.82 16.41
CA LYS A 140 -6.28 0.10 17.19
C LYS A 140 -6.67 -1.37 17.40
N GLU A 141 -7.88 -1.63 17.89
CA GLU A 141 -8.40 -2.98 18.10
C GLU A 141 -8.45 -3.80 16.81
N LEU A 142 -8.83 -3.18 15.67
CA LEU A 142 -8.84 -3.83 14.37
C LEU A 142 -7.44 -4.25 13.92
N VAL A 143 -6.42 -3.46 14.25
CA VAL A 143 -5.02 -3.73 13.89
C VAL A 143 -4.40 -4.76 14.83
N GLU A 144 -4.75 -4.75 16.11
CA GLU A 144 -4.23 -5.67 17.11
C GLU A 144 -4.89 -7.05 17.08
N ALA A 145 -6.10 -7.18 16.49
CA ALA A 145 -6.75 -8.47 16.27
C ALA A 145 -5.87 -9.43 15.48
N GLU A 146 -5.85 -10.71 15.85
CA GLU A 146 -4.97 -11.72 15.26
C GLU A 146 -5.72 -12.65 14.28
N GLY A 147 -5.07 -12.97 13.18
CA GLY A 147 -5.64 -13.86 12.17
C GLY A 147 -6.77 -13.23 11.35
N TRP A 148 -7.16 -13.92 10.30
CA TRP A 148 -8.16 -13.44 9.34
C TRP A 148 -9.55 -13.30 9.96
N GLU A 149 -9.97 -14.32 10.71
CA GLU A 149 -11.33 -14.45 11.25
C GLU A 149 -11.61 -13.37 12.31
N GLU A 150 -10.66 -13.13 13.22
CA GLU A 150 -10.81 -12.13 14.27
C GLU A 150 -10.82 -10.71 13.69
N MET A 151 -9.90 -10.40 12.78
CA MET A 151 -9.90 -9.11 12.08
C MET A 151 -11.19 -8.86 11.30
N THR A 152 -11.70 -9.90 10.62
CA THR A 152 -12.96 -9.81 9.88
C THR A 152 -14.16 -9.64 10.81
N ALA A 153 -14.19 -10.33 11.93
CA ALA A 153 -15.25 -10.14 12.95
C ALA A 153 -15.21 -8.73 13.54
N ALA A 154 -14.04 -8.21 13.86
CA ALA A 154 -13.86 -6.87 14.43
C ALA A 154 -14.37 -5.76 13.48
N ILE A 155 -14.07 -5.82 12.18
CA ILE A 155 -14.59 -4.83 11.23
C ILE A 155 -16.09 -4.97 10.98
N LYS A 156 -16.64 -6.20 10.98
CA LYS A 156 -18.08 -6.45 10.87
C LYS A 156 -18.90 -5.90 12.02
N ALA A 157 -18.35 -5.92 13.22
CA ALA A 157 -19.00 -5.40 14.44
C ALA A 157 -19.06 -3.87 14.47
N ARG A 158 -18.33 -3.19 13.57
CA ARG A 158 -18.23 -1.74 13.58
C ARG A 158 -19.45 -1.08 12.95
N PRO A 159 -20.07 -0.07 13.59
CA PRO A 159 -21.14 0.70 12.97
C PRO A 159 -20.63 1.45 11.74
N VAL A 160 -21.40 1.41 10.66
CA VAL A 160 -21.09 2.13 9.43
C VAL A 160 -21.64 3.55 9.52
N GLU A 161 -20.80 4.50 9.89
CA GLU A 161 -21.16 5.92 9.83
C GLU A 161 -20.50 6.56 8.58
N GLY A 162 -21.28 7.33 7.81
CA GLY A 162 -20.80 8.12 6.68
C GLY A 162 -20.91 7.46 5.31
N LYS A 163 -20.26 8.08 4.31
CA LYS A 163 -20.24 7.57 2.92
C LYS A 163 -19.32 6.34 2.82
N PRO A 164 -19.82 5.17 2.42
CA PRO A 164 -19.09 3.89 2.55
C PRO A 164 -17.68 3.86 1.94
N GLY A 165 -17.47 4.52 0.80
CA GLY A 165 -16.21 4.41 0.05
C GLY A 165 -15.02 5.11 0.71
N SER A 166 -15.10 6.42 0.96
CA SER A 166 -13.97 7.22 1.47
C SER A 166 -13.61 6.86 2.92
N ALA A 167 -14.61 6.60 3.76
CA ALA A 167 -14.40 6.24 5.17
C ALA A 167 -13.64 4.90 5.29
N ALA A 168 -14.06 3.88 4.52
CA ALA A 168 -13.37 2.58 4.50
C ALA A 168 -11.91 2.71 4.01
N TYR A 169 -11.71 3.54 2.98
CA TYR A 169 -10.39 3.78 2.42
C TYR A 169 -9.45 4.45 3.44
N GLU A 170 -9.87 5.60 4.00
CA GLU A 170 -9.06 6.33 4.99
C GLU A 170 -8.76 5.48 6.22
N LEU A 171 -9.78 4.79 6.77
CA LEU A 171 -9.63 3.88 7.90
C LEU A 171 -8.57 2.81 7.61
N SER A 172 -8.66 2.16 6.43
CA SER A 172 -7.72 1.11 6.04
C SER A 172 -6.29 1.61 5.86
N LYS A 173 -6.10 2.82 5.31
CA LYS A 173 -4.78 3.41 5.11
C LYS A 173 -4.14 3.90 6.41
N ARG A 174 -4.93 4.39 7.38
CA ARG A 174 -4.47 4.67 8.74
C ARG A 174 -4.08 3.40 9.48
N ALA A 175 -4.93 2.36 9.41
CA ALA A 175 -4.65 1.05 9.99
C ALA A 175 -3.35 0.44 9.44
N LEU A 176 -3.11 0.57 8.14
CA LEU A 176 -1.90 0.07 7.50
C LEU A 176 -0.64 0.81 7.98
N ASN A 177 -0.70 2.13 8.14
CA ASN A 177 0.40 2.92 8.69
C ASN A 177 0.70 2.52 10.15
N TYR A 178 -0.34 2.34 10.97
CA TYR A 178 -0.15 1.92 12.37
C TYR A 178 0.41 0.50 12.47
N TYR A 179 -0.11 -0.45 11.69
CA TYR A 179 0.42 -1.80 11.62
C TYR A 179 1.90 -1.82 11.25
N MET A 180 2.29 -1.06 10.23
CA MET A 180 3.69 -0.91 9.84
C MET A 180 4.55 -0.39 11.00
N LYS A 181 4.08 0.63 11.72
CA LYS A 181 4.80 1.17 12.90
C LYS A 181 4.95 0.14 14.02
N LEU A 182 3.93 -0.69 14.26
CA LEU A 182 3.98 -1.74 15.28
C LEU A 182 4.96 -2.86 14.92
N ARG A 183 5.03 -3.26 13.64
CA ARG A 183 5.83 -4.40 13.21
C ARG A 183 7.27 -4.07 12.85
N ALA A 184 7.55 -2.85 12.40
CA ALA A 184 8.89 -2.45 11.96
C ALA A 184 9.99 -2.67 13.00
N PRO A 185 9.83 -2.40 14.31
CA PRO A 185 10.87 -2.64 15.29
C PRO A 185 11.26 -4.13 15.44
N SER A 186 10.29 -5.04 15.44
CA SER A 186 10.53 -6.48 15.56
C SER A 186 11.19 -7.07 14.32
N LEU A 187 10.88 -6.52 13.14
CA LEU A 187 11.56 -6.89 11.89
C LEU A 187 12.98 -6.34 11.86
N ALA A 188 13.19 -5.09 12.29
CA ALA A 188 14.51 -4.48 12.34
C ALA A 188 15.46 -5.22 13.26
N ALA A 189 14.97 -5.75 14.40
CA ALA A 189 15.75 -6.61 15.29
C ALA A 189 16.28 -7.89 14.61
N LYS A 190 15.65 -8.31 13.51
CA LYS A 190 16.04 -9.45 12.67
C LYS A 190 16.77 -9.05 11.39
N GLY A 191 17.12 -7.76 11.23
CA GLY A 191 17.79 -7.25 10.04
C GLY A 191 16.87 -7.05 8.83
N ASN A 192 15.55 -7.12 9.02
CA ASN A 192 14.55 -6.89 7.98
C ASN A 192 13.85 -5.55 8.18
N ARG A 193 13.16 -5.02 7.16
CA ARG A 193 12.58 -3.68 7.20
C ARG A 193 11.12 -3.66 6.77
N MET A 194 10.37 -2.69 7.30
CA MET A 194 9.00 -2.45 6.88
C MET A 194 8.71 -0.94 6.82
N ASN A 195 8.17 -0.48 5.69
CA ASN A 195 7.86 0.92 5.46
C ASN A 195 6.54 1.09 4.69
N THR A 196 6.05 2.34 4.58
CA THR A 196 4.93 2.68 3.70
C THR A 196 5.28 3.86 2.81
N VAL A 197 4.74 3.87 1.58
CA VAL A 197 4.66 5.05 0.72
C VAL A 197 3.23 5.58 0.79
N ALA A 198 3.07 6.87 0.94
CA ALA A 198 1.78 7.55 1.01
C ALA A 198 1.64 8.53 -0.17
N PRO A 199 1.19 8.06 -1.35
CA PRO A 199 1.01 8.93 -2.50
C PRO A 199 -0.22 9.81 -2.35
N HIS A 200 -0.18 10.94 -3.07
CA HIS A 200 -1.32 11.80 -3.33
C HIS A 200 -2.07 11.33 -4.58
N TYR A 201 -2.86 12.23 -5.21
CA TYR A 201 -3.56 11.91 -6.44
C TYR A 201 -2.59 11.51 -7.56
N THR A 202 -2.71 10.27 -7.99
CA THR A 202 -1.87 9.64 -9.00
C THR A 202 -2.75 9.22 -10.18
N GLU A 203 -2.31 9.47 -11.41
CA GLU A 203 -3.00 9.15 -12.66
C GLU A 203 -3.15 7.62 -12.82
N THR A 204 -4.24 7.08 -12.31
CA THR A 204 -4.54 5.64 -12.26
C THR A 204 -6.02 5.40 -12.54
N PRO A 205 -6.43 4.17 -12.92
CA PRO A 205 -7.85 3.82 -13.04
C PRO A 205 -8.64 4.05 -11.75
N MET A 206 -8.00 3.97 -10.58
CA MET A 206 -8.62 4.32 -9.30
C MET A 206 -9.00 5.81 -9.26
N LEU A 207 -8.10 6.71 -9.64
CA LEU A 207 -8.39 8.14 -9.69
C LEU A 207 -9.51 8.45 -10.69
N GLU A 208 -9.48 7.84 -11.86
CA GLU A 208 -10.55 7.99 -12.86
C GLU A 208 -11.93 7.61 -12.28
N SER A 209 -11.99 6.51 -11.54
CA SER A 209 -13.22 6.08 -10.86
C SER A 209 -13.67 7.07 -9.77
N ILE A 210 -12.74 7.67 -9.04
CA ILE A 210 -13.04 8.71 -8.03
C ILE A 210 -13.64 9.94 -8.71
N ILE A 211 -13.06 10.39 -9.82
CA ILE A 211 -13.55 11.53 -10.61
C ILE A 211 -14.95 11.26 -11.13
N ALA A 212 -15.15 10.10 -11.76
CA ALA A 212 -16.46 9.72 -12.33
C ALA A 212 -17.57 9.66 -11.26
N ASN A 213 -17.27 9.09 -10.08
CA ASN A 213 -18.22 9.03 -8.97
C ASN A 213 -18.54 10.41 -8.37
N ALA A 214 -17.55 11.30 -8.26
CA ALA A 214 -17.77 12.66 -7.79
C ALA A 214 -18.68 13.44 -8.75
N ALA A 215 -18.48 13.29 -10.06
CA ALA A 215 -19.30 13.95 -11.08
C ALA A 215 -20.76 13.47 -11.04
N SER A 216 -21.00 12.17 -10.87
CA SER A 216 -22.36 11.59 -10.80
C SER A 216 -23.13 12.01 -9.54
N GLY A 217 -22.43 12.30 -8.44
CA GLY A 217 -22.98 12.78 -7.16
C GLY A 217 -23.25 14.30 -7.11
N GLY A 218 -23.06 15.05 -8.21
CA GLY A 218 -23.23 16.50 -8.26
C GLY A 218 -22.12 17.30 -7.55
N GLY A 219 -21.08 16.64 -7.06
CA GLY A 219 -19.91 17.27 -6.44
C GLY A 219 -18.84 17.57 -7.49
N LYS A 220 -18.33 18.80 -7.51
CA LYS A 220 -17.04 19.08 -8.16
C LYS A 220 -15.95 18.72 -7.17
N MET A 221 -15.20 17.66 -7.43
CA MET A 221 -13.90 17.53 -6.77
C MET A 221 -12.99 18.64 -7.31
N SER A 222 -12.59 19.54 -6.44
CA SER A 222 -11.54 20.49 -6.79
C SER A 222 -10.23 19.73 -6.86
N PHE A 223 -9.72 19.55 -8.08
CA PHE A 223 -8.37 19.01 -8.33
C PHE A 223 -7.28 20.08 -8.20
N ASP A 224 -7.53 21.15 -7.44
CA ASP A 224 -6.55 22.22 -7.20
C ASP A 224 -5.34 21.76 -6.37
N SER A 225 -5.33 20.49 -5.98
CA SER A 225 -4.24 19.90 -5.18
C SER A 225 -3.21 19.16 -6.04
N LYS A 226 -2.59 19.88 -6.97
CA LYS A 226 -1.50 19.33 -7.81
C LYS A 226 -0.11 19.36 -7.12
N GLY A 227 -0.06 19.79 -5.86
CA GLY A 227 1.19 20.03 -5.17
C GLY A 227 2.02 21.17 -5.82
N ALA A 228 3.25 21.35 -5.37
CA ALA A 228 4.15 22.39 -5.90
C ALA A 228 4.68 22.08 -7.31
N PHE A 229 4.54 20.83 -7.78
CA PHE A 229 4.88 20.46 -9.15
C PHE A 229 3.81 20.82 -10.19
N GLU A 230 2.64 21.32 -9.76
CA GLU A 230 1.51 21.70 -10.63
C GLU A 230 1.01 20.58 -11.55
N ARG A 231 1.28 19.33 -11.19
CA ARG A 231 0.79 18.12 -11.89
C ARG A 231 0.30 17.06 -10.91
N LEU A 232 -0.46 16.11 -11.40
CA LEU A 232 -0.75 14.87 -10.69
C LEU A 232 0.51 13.99 -10.62
N GLY A 233 0.58 13.10 -9.64
CA GLY A 233 1.57 12.03 -9.62
C GLY A 233 1.33 11.07 -10.79
N LYS A 234 2.39 10.47 -11.31
CA LYS A 234 2.30 9.35 -12.25
C LYS A 234 2.49 8.03 -11.49
N PRO A 235 1.97 6.92 -11.99
CA PRO A 235 2.22 5.60 -11.38
C PRO A 235 3.70 5.34 -11.09
N GLU A 236 4.59 5.75 -11.99
CA GLU A 236 6.04 5.57 -11.87
C GLU A 236 6.66 6.41 -10.76
N ASP A 237 6.07 7.56 -10.38
CA ASP A 237 6.58 8.39 -9.30
C ASP A 237 6.47 7.62 -7.96
N ALA A 238 5.29 7.08 -7.65
CA ALA A 238 5.06 6.27 -6.46
C ALA A 238 5.77 4.90 -6.54
N ALA A 239 5.84 4.28 -7.73
CA ALA A 239 6.55 3.03 -7.94
C ALA A 239 8.05 3.16 -7.65
N LYS A 240 8.69 4.24 -8.08
CA LYS A 240 10.10 4.52 -7.76
C LYS A 240 10.32 4.69 -6.25
N ALA A 241 9.39 5.37 -5.57
CA ALA A 241 9.47 5.57 -4.12
C ALA A 241 9.38 4.24 -3.35
N ILE A 242 8.45 3.36 -3.72
CA ILE A 242 8.29 2.06 -3.04
C ILE A 242 9.44 1.10 -3.37
N VAL A 243 9.96 1.12 -4.59
CA VAL A 243 11.15 0.36 -4.99
C VAL A 243 12.38 0.87 -4.22
N PHE A 244 12.58 2.18 -4.10
CA PHE A 244 13.65 2.74 -3.27
C PHE A 244 13.57 2.27 -1.82
N LEU A 245 12.41 2.31 -1.16
CA LEU A 245 12.25 1.90 0.23
C LEU A 245 12.55 0.42 0.47
N ASN A 246 12.34 -0.43 -0.53
CA ASN A 246 12.67 -1.86 -0.44
C ASN A 246 14.09 -2.20 -0.94
N SER A 247 14.81 -1.25 -1.55
CA SER A 247 16.18 -1.45 -2.03
C SER A 247 17.22 -1.37 -0.90
N ASP A 248 18.45 -1.76 -1.20
CA ASP A 248 19.58 -1.65 -0.27
C ASP A 248 20.01 -0.19 -0.06
N MET A 249 19.57 0.77 -0.86
CA MET A 249 19.76 2.20 -0.59
C MET A 249 19.03 2.65 0.69
N ALA A 250 18.02 1.90 1.14
CA ALA A 250 17.20 2.21 2.31
C ALA A 250 17.49 1.30 3.52
N THR A 251 18.68 0.70 3.62
CA THR A 251 19.01 -0.31 4.66
C THR A 251 18.86 0.19 6.09
N TYR A 252 18.89 1.49 6.33
CA TYR A 252 18.69 2.08 7.67
C TYR A 252 17.35 2.81 7.82
N ILE A 253 16.40 2.55 6.90
CA ILE A 253 15.06 3.13 6.92
C ILE A 253 14.05 2.02 7.24
N SER A 254 13.48 2.04 8.44
CA SER A 254 12.42 1.11 8.88
C SER A 254 11.41 1.85 9.76
N GLY A 255 10.13 1.55 9.61
CA GLY A 255 9.07 2.23 10.31
C GLY A 255 8.74 3.63 9.76
N HIS A 256 9.11 3.94 8.51
CA HIS A 256 8.91 5.24 7.90
C HIS A 256 7.67 5.29 7.00
N ILE A 257 6.99 6.43 7.00
CA ILE A 257 5.92 6.77 6.05
C ILE A 257 6.51 7.82 5.10
N LEU A 258 6.78 7.42 3.86
CA LEU A 258 7.29 8.32 2.84
C LEU A 258 6.11 8.96 2.10
N TYR A 259 5.87 10.24 2.34
CA TYR A 259 4.85 11.00 1.61
C TYR A 259 5.38 11.34 0.21
N GLU A 260 4.67 10.88 -0.81
CA GLU A 260 4.93 11.16 -2.22
C GLU A 260 3.75 12.00 -2.75
N GLU A 261 3.86 13.34 -2.67
CA GLU A 261 2.73 14.26 -2.81
C GLU A 261 3.09 15.60 -3.50
N GLY A 262 4.25 15.68 -4.14
CA GLY A 262 4.69 16.83 -4.92
C GLY A 262 4.86 18.14 -4.13
N GLY A 263 5.20 18.06 -2.83
CA GLY A 263 5.43 19.23 -1.97
C GLY A 263 4.15 19.86 -1.40
N MET A 264 3.01 19.18 -1.52
CA MET A 264 1.71 19.67 -1.03
C MET A 264 1.73 19.91 0.49
N GLN A 265 2.30 18.98 1.26
CA GLN A 265 2.39 19.11 2.72
C GLN A 265 3.20 20.36 3.11
N ALA A 266 4.33 20.58 2.47
CA ALA A 266 5.15 21.78 2.70
C ALA A 266 4.39 23.08 2.38
N MET A 267 3.55 23.08 1.35
CA MET A 267 2.69 24.22 1.03
C MET A 267 1.64 24.48 2.12
N ILE A 268 1.05 23.41 2.68
CA ILE A 268 0.07 23.50 3.79
C ILE A 268 0.75 24.00 5.05
N GLU A 269 1.86 23.40 5.45
CA GLU A 269 2.60 23.76 6.67
C GLU A 269 3.13 25.21 6.65
N THR A 270 3.48 25.71 5.47
CA THR A 270 3.93 27.09 5.29
C THR A 270 2.82 28.09 4.99
N GLY A 271 1.56 27.65 5.02
CA GLY A 271 0.39 28.51 4.77
C GLY A 271 0.21 28.95 3.31
N ARG A 272 0.98 28.37 2.38
CA ARG A 272 0.87 28.67 0.94
C ARG A 272 -0.33 27.97 0.28
N MET A 273 -0.82 26.90 0.89
CA MET A 273 -2.06 26.21 0.49
C MET A 273 -2.97 26.12 1.71
N LYS A 274 -4.24 26.48 1.54
CA LYS A 274 -5.28 26.25 2.55
C LYS A 274 -5.93 24.89 2.26
N MET A 275 -6.01 24.03 3.27
CA MET A 275 -6.85 22.84 3.13
C MET A 275 -8.33 23.24 3.07
N ALA A 276 -9.10 22.58 2.22
CA ALA A 276 -10.55 22.81 2.06
C ALA A 276 -11.38 22.45 3.31
N MET A 277 -10.76 21.92 4.36
CA MET A 277 -11.34 21.66 5.67
C MET A 277 -10.34 22.10 6.74
N ASP A 278 -10.83 22.63 7.87
CA ASP A 278 -10.06 22.85 9.12
C ASP A 278 -9.52 21.52 9.68
N ARG A 279 -8.59 20.91 8.99
CA ARG A 279 -7.88 19.73 9.49
C ARG A 279 -6.60 20.25 10.16
N PRO A 280 -6.43 20.04 11.49
CA PRO A 280 -5.18 20.38 12.13
C PRO A 280 -4.02 19.68 11.41
N THR A 281 -2.93 20.38 11.30
CA THR A 281 -1.66 19.88 10.74
C THR A 281 -1.20 18.58 11.39
N TRP A 282 -0.54 17.79 10.63
CA TRP A 282 0.09 16.46 10.83
C TRP A 282 0.58 16.14 12.23
#